data_f49218515d0fbfb690591321e867c2cc
#
_entry.id   f49218515d0fbfb690591321e867c2cc
#
_cell.length_a   1.000
_cell.length_b   1.000
_cell.length_c   1.000
_cell.angle_alpha   90.00
_cell.angle_beta   90.00
_cell.angle_gamma   90.00
#
_symmetry.space_group_name_H-M   'P 1'
#
loop_
_entity.id
_entity.type
_entity.pdbx_description
1 polymer ?
#
loop_
_entity_poly.entity_id
_entity_poly.type
_entity_poly.pdbx_seq_one_letter_code
_entity_poly.pdbx_strand_id
1 'polypeptide(L)'
;LILINLASMKKIQISPSILSADFSQLGSEIKKLEECGADMIHVDVMDGHFVPNLTIGPPVIKSLKKHSSLIFDVHLMISPVHKYIDDYANAGADIITIHPEATDNLAESILKIKKLNKKVGLSLNPGTKIDVILKFLDQIDLVLIMSVNPGFGGQKFMPEVLTKVKDLTAIKEDKGMKFDIEIDGGINFENSKAAIKAGANILVSGTTIFKDNNGDIKRNIELLRSK
;
A
#
# COMPACT_ATOMS: atom_id res chain seq x y z
N LEU A 1 38.44 4.77 3.62
CA LEU A 1 37.47 4.26 4.63
C LEU A 1 36.14 4.98 4.42
N ILE A 2 35.25 4.38 3.64
CA ILE A 2 33.86 4.84 3.51
C ILE A 2 33.16 4.25 4.73
N LEU A 3 32.96 5.08 5.76
CA LEU A 3 32.01 4.80 6.83
C LEU A 3 30.60 4.80 6.20
N ILE A 4 30.13 3.62 5.82
CA ILE A 4 28.71 3.43 5.50
C ILE A 4 27.97 3.74 6.78
N ASN A 5 27.28 4.87 6.76
CA ASN A 5 26.46 5.36 7.86
C ASN A 5 25.30 4.36 8.04
N LEU A 6 25.44 3.41 8.97
CA LEU A 6 24.42 2.44 9.39
C LEU A 6 23.24 3.12 10.14
N ALA A 7 23.21 4.45 10.15
CA ALA A 7 22.18 5.24 10.81
C ALA A 7 20.91 5.32 9.95
N SER A 8 19.92 4.59 10.39
CA SER A 8 18.50 4.60 10.01
C SER A 8 18.10 3.89 8.70
N MET A 9 18.43 2.63 8.56
CA MET A 9 17.59 1.79 7.70
C MET A 9 16.20 1.73 8.34
N LYS A 10 15.19 2.39 7.75
CA LYS A 10 13.80 2.28 8.22
C LYS A 10 13.45 0.78 8.32
N LYS A 11 12.75 0.41 9.38
CA LYS A 11 12.20 -0.93 9.57
C LYS A 11 11.30 -1.25 8.36
N ILE A 12 11.49 -2.41 7.74
CA ILE A 12 10.57 -2.89 6.70
C ILE A 12 9.22 -3.18 7.33
N GLN A 13 8.18 -2.57 6.81
CA GLN A 13 6.81 -2.73 7.25
C GLN A 13 6.07 -3.69 6.34
N ILE A 14 5.25 -4.55 6.93
CA ILE A 14 4.40 -5.49 6.19
C ILE A 14 2.95 -5.05 6.34
N SER A 15 2.31 -4.84 5.19
CA SER A 15 0.91 -4.43 5.04
C SER A 15 0.12 -5.54 4.35
N PRO A 16 -0.42 -6.54 5.09
CA PRO A 16 -1.18 -7.63 4.49
C PRO A 16 -2.43 -7.11 3.77
N SER A 17 -2.59 -7.48 2.48
CA SER A 17 -3.82 -7.20 1.74
C SER A 17 -4.92 -8.18 2.12
N ILE A 18 -5.97 -7.69 2.77
CA ILE A 18 -7.14 -8.49 3.15
C ILE A 18 -7.99 -8.94 1.96
N LEU A 19 -7.65 -8.50 0.75
CA LEU A 19 -8.25 -9.03 -0.49
C LEU A 19 -8.05 -10.55 -0.63
N SER A 20 -6.99 -11.10 -0.01
CA SER A 20 -6.67 -12.53 -0.02
C SER A 20 -7.18 -13.28 1.21
N ALA A 21 -7.79 -12.61 2.18
CA ALA A 21 -8.36 -13.18 3.39
C ALA A 21 -9.73 -13.84 3.14
N ASP A 22 -10.23 -14.58 4.11
CA ASP A 22 -11.60 -15.06 4.10
C ASP A 22 -12.56 -13.90 4.43
N PHE A 23 -13.30 -13.42 3.44
CA PHE A 23 -14.25 -12.31 3.60
C PHE A 23 -15.38 -12.62 4.59
N SER A 24 -15.71 -13.90 4.81
CA SER A 24 -16.72 -14.27 5.79
C SER A 24 -16.25 -14.08 7.24
N GLN A 25 -14.93 -13.90 7.45
CA GLN A 25 -14.30 -13.84 8.77
C GLN A 25 -13.32 -12.65 8.92
N LEU A 26 -13.45 -11.58 8.12
CA LEU A 26 -12.50 -10.48 8.06
C LEU A 26 -12.12 -9.90 9.44
N GLY A 27 -13.06 -9.81 10.37
CA GLY A 27 -12.80 -9.30 11.71
C GLY A 27 -11.81 -10.17 12.50
N SER A 28 -11.93 -11.51 12.42
CA SER A 28 -10.98 -12.43 13.04
C SER A 28 -9.64 -12.49 12.29
N GLU A 29 -9.67 -12.41 10.96
CA GLU A 29 -8.46 -12.37 10.14
C GLU A 29 -7.60 -11.14 10.49
N ILE A 30 -8.19 -9.95 10.57
CA ILE A 30 -7.49 -8.72 10.94
C ILE A 30 -6.86 -8.82 12.34
N LYS A 31 -7.59 -9.34 13.32
CA LYS A 31 -7.07 -9.54 14.66
C LYS A 31 -5.86 -10.49 14.65
N LYS A 32 -5.96 -11.59 13.89
CA LYS A 32 -4.86 -12.54 13.72
C LYS A 32 -3.63 -11.90 13.05
N LEU A 33 -3.82 -11.02 12.04
CA LEU A 33 -2.72 -10.29 11.42
C LEU A 33 -1.98 -9.41 12.44
N GLU A 34 -2.70 -8.68 13.31
CA GLU A 34 -2.12 -7.87 14.37
C GLU A 34 -1.33 -8.74 15.36
N GLU A 35 -1.90 -9.83 15.84
CA GLU A 35 -1.25 -10.77 16.74
C GLU A 35 0.00 -11.43 16.13
N CYS A 36 0.02 -11.60 14.79
CA CYS A 36 1.16 -12.14 14.04
C CYS A 36 2.22 -11.10 13.67
N GLY A 37 2.05 -9.82 14.06
CA GLY A 37 3.05 -8.79 13.91
C GLY A 37 3.04 -8.05 12.56
N ALA A 38 1.89 -7.96 11.89
CA ALA A 38 1.68 -7.02 10.80
C ALA A 38 1.86 -5.58 11.29
N ASP A 39 2.31 -4.68 10.43
CA ASP A 39 2.50 -3.27 10.79
C ASP A 39 1.30 -2.42 10.37
N MET A 40 0.56 -2.85 9.35
CA MET A 40 -0.63 -2.20 8.79
C MET A 40 -1.62 -3.24 8.26
N ILE A 41 -2.79 -2.79 7.86
CA ILE A 41 -3.78 -3.57 7.09
C ILE A 41 -4.00 -2.86 5.76
N HIS A 42 -3.69 -3.52 4.65
CA HIS A 42 -3.97 -3.01 3.31
C HIS A 42 -5.38 -3.38 2.88
N VAL A 43 -6.15 -2.38 2.46
CA VAL A 43 -7.55 -2.53 2.07
C VAL A 43 -7.73 -2.09 0.63
N ASP A 44 -7.86 -3.06 -0.28
CA ASP A 44 -8.09 -2.85 -1.70
C ASP A 44 -9.56 -2.54 -1.98
N VAL A 45 -9.86 -1.27 -2.25
CA VAL A 45 -11.20 -0.80 -2.58
C VAL A 45 -11.37 -0.71 -4.09
N MET A 46 -12.34 -1.43 -4.62
CA MET A 46 -12.62 -1.52 -6.06
C MET A 46 -14.11 -1.33 -6.34
N ASP A 47 -14.45 -0.61 -7.42
CA ASP A 47 -15.81 -0.19 -7.76
C ASP A 47 -16.41 -0.83 -9.02
N GLY A 48 -15.65 -1.72 -9.69
CA GLY A 48 -16.08 -2.30 -10.97
C GLY A 48 -16.03 -1.31 -12.14
N HIS A 49 -15.52 -0.11 -11.92
CA HIS A 49 -15.43 0.96 -12.91
C HIS A 49 -13.98 1.34 -13.21
N PHE A 50 -13.20 1.71 -12.21
CA PHE A 50 -11.76 1.96 -12.37
C PHE A 50 -10.99 0.67 -12.65
N VAL A 51 -11.39 -0.42 -11.99
CA VAL A 51 -10.89 -1.78 -12.22
C VAL A 51 -12.06 -2.76 -12.36
N PRO A 52 -11.91 -3.89 -13.10
CA PRO A 52 -13.00 -4.83 -13.37
C PRO A 52 -13.26 -5.79 -12.19
N ASN A 53 -13.34 -5.27 -10.98
CA ASN A 53 -13.64 -6.03 -9.75
C ASN A 53 -14.38 -5.15 -8.75
N LEU A 54 -15.12 -5.76 -7.84
CA LEU A 54 -15.85 -5.13 -6.74
C LEU A 54 -15.39 -5.72 -5.41
N THR A 55 -15.09 -4.90 -4.40
CA THR A 55 -14.58 -5.41 -3.14
C THR A 55 -15.27 -4.81 -1.91
N ILE A 56 -14.67 -3.81 -1.28
CA ILE A 56 -14.99 -3.34 0.07
C ILE A 56 -15.44 -1.89 0.04
N GLY A 57 -16.60 -1.61 0.65
CA GLY A 57 -17.10 -0.25 0.84
C GLY A 57 -16.85 0.30 2.25
N PRO A 58 -17.12 1.61 2.48
CA PRO A 58 -16.91 2.29 3.76
C PRO A 58 -17.56 1.60 4.97
N PRO A 59 -18.78 1.02 4.89
CA PRO A 59 -19.40 0.34 6.03
C PRO A 59 -18.59 -0.86 6.53
N VAL A 60 -17.95 -1.60 5.62
CA VAL A 60 -17.10 -2.75 5.97
C VAL A 60 -15.86 -2.25 6.72
N ILE A 61 -15.13 -1.24 6.18
CA ILE A 61 -13.96 -0.65 6.83
C ILE A 61 -14.32 -0.15 8.24
N LYS A 62 -15.42 0.57 8.38
CA LYS A 62 -15.92 1.06 9.67
C LYS A 62 -16.17 -0.06 10.68
N SER A 63 -16.68 -1.18 10.21
CA SER A 63 -16.87 -2.37 11.05
C SER A 63 -15.55 -2.99 11.45
N LEU A 64 -14.63 -3.14 10.49
CA LEU A 64 -13.34 -3.79 10.68
C LEU A 64 -12.39 -2.99 11.59
N LYS A 65 -12.42 -1.66 11.54
CA LYS A 65 -11.56 -0.79 12.36
C LYS A 65 -11.69 -1.04 13.87
N LYS A 66 -12.81 -1.62 14.31
CA LYS A 66 -13.05 -1.98 15.71
C LYS A 66 -12.27 -3.23 16.16
N HIS A 67 -11.74 -4.02 15.23
CA HIS A 67 -11.08 -5.29 15.51
C HIS A 67 -9.55 -5.20 15.56
N SER A 68 -8.95 -4.02 15.27
CA SER A 68 -7.51 -3.83 15.27
C SER A 68 -7.12 -2.39 15.53
N SER A 69 -5.98 -2.20 16.22
CA SER A 69 -5.35 -0.90 16.44
C SER A 69 -4.38 -0.52 15.29
N LEU A 70 -4.13 -1.43 14.36
CA LEU A 70 -3.22 -1.21 13.25
C LEU A 70 -3.70 -0.06 12.34
N ILE A 71 -2.75 0.51 11.61
CA ILE A 71 -2.99 1.50 10.56
C ILE A 71 -3.79 0.82 9.44
N PHE A 72 -4.91 1.43 9.06
CA PHE A 72 -5.66 1.05 7.86
C PHE A 72 -5.18 1.87 6.68
N ASP A 73 -4.41 1.23 5.81
CA ASP A 73 -3.94 1.75 4.54
C ASP A 73 -4.97 1.42 3.46
N VAL A 74 -5.77 2.42 3.11
CA VAL A 74 -6.93 2.26 2.22
C VAL A 74 -6.58 2.71 0.81
N HIS A 75 -6.44 1.73 -0.08
CA HIS A 75 -6.08 1.91 -1.48
C HIS A 75 -7.34 2.00 -2.34
N LEU A 76 -7.62 3.19 -2.87
CA LEU A 76 -8.84 3.50 -3.62
C LEU A 76 -8.63 3.32 -5.12
N MET A 77 -9.00 2.16 -5.63
CA MET A 77 -9.11 1.85 -7.06
C MET A 77 -10.55 2.10 -7.55
N ILE A 78 -11.00 3.35 -7.41
CA ILE A 78 -12.38 3.79 -7.73
C ILE A 78 -12.36 5.09 -8.53
N SER A 79 -13.36 5.32 -9.38
CA SER A 79 -13.48 6.54 -10.19
C SER A 79 -14.94 7.02 -10.26
N PRO A 80 -15.17 8.33 -10.03
CA PRO A 80 -14.22 9.39 -9.65
C PRO A 80 -13.93 9.38 -8.13
N VAL A 81 -12.65 9.27 -7.76
CA VAL A 81 -12.25 9.05 -6.36
C VAL A 81 -12.60 10.20 -5.41
N HIS A 82 -12.57 11.45 -5.90
CA HIS A 82 -12.79 12.65 -5.08
C HIS A 82 -14.15 12.68 -4.37
N LYS A 83 -15.17 11.97 -4.90
CA LYS A 83 -16.51 11.90 -4.30
C LYS A 83 -16.56 11.09 -3.01
N TYR A 84 -15.63 10.15 -2.83
CA TYR A 84 -15.70 9.15 -1.76
C TYR A 84 -14.61 9.32 -0.69
N ILE A 85 -13.70 10.28 -0.84
CA ILE A 85 -12.60 10.52 0.12
C ILE A 85 -13.14 10.72 1.56
N ASP A 86 -14.20 11.52 1.73
CA ASP A 86 -14.81 11.76 3.05
C ASP A 86 -15.36 10.47 3.67
N ASP A 87 -16.02 9.64 2.86
CA ASP A 87 -16.65 8.41 3.34
C ASP A 87 -15.61 7.43 3.87
N TYR A 88 -14.49 7.26 3.14
CA TYR A 88 -13.40 6.37 3.57
C TYR A 88 -12.63 6.94 4.77
N ALA A 89 -12.40 8.25 4.81
CA ALA A 89 -11.79 8.91 5.96
C ALA A 89 -12.63 8.72 7.24
N ASN A 90 -13.96 8.91 7.13
CA ASN A 90 -14.91 8.74 8.23
C ASN A 90 -15.12 7.26 8.60
N ALA A 91 -14.89 6.34 7.68
CA ALA A 91 -14.92 4.90 7.95
C ALA A 91 -13.73 4.43 8.79
N GLY A 92 -12.66 5.22 8.89
CA GLY A 92 -11.50 4.90 9.72
C GLY A 92 -10.21 4.62 8.97
N ALA A 93 -10.12 5.00 7.68
CA ALA A 93 -8.84 5.02 6.98
C ALA A 93 -7.84 5.91 7.73
N ASP A 94 -6.60 5.45 7.88
CA ASP A 94 -5.50 6.24 8.44
C ASP A 94 -4.63 6.81 7.31
N ILE A 95 -4.43 6.03 6.25
CA ILE A 95 -3.81 6.43 4.98
C ILE A 95 -4.88 6.26 3.90
N ILE A 96 -5.00 7.25 3.01
CA ILE A 96 -5.85 7.17 1.83
C ILE A 96 -4.95 7.30 0.61
N THR A 97 -4.83 6.20 -0.12
CA THR A 97 -3.99 6.08 -1.33
C THR A 97 -4.88 6.13 -2.56
N ILE A 98 -4.62 7.09 -3.44
CA ILE A 98 -5.40 7.34 -4.66
C ILE A 98 -4.53 7.26 -5.91
N HIS A 99 -5.14 6.91 -7.03
CA HIS A 99 -4.49 6.94 -8.34
C HIS A 99 -4.64 8.32 -8.99
N PRO A 100 -3.56 8.90 -9.55
CA PRO A 100 -3.67 10.12 -10.38
C PRO A 100 -4.67 9.97 -11.53
N GLU A 101 -4.83 8.76 -12.06
CA GLU A 101 -5.73 8.44 -13.15
C GLU A 101 -7.22 8.41 -12.73
N ALA A 102 -7.50 8.36 -11.44
CA ALA A 102 -8.86 8.27 -10.89
C ALA A 102 -9.49 9.63 -10.54
N THR A 103 -8.81 10.74 -10.86
CA THR A 103 -9.28 12.11 -10.55
C THR A 103 -8.85 13.12 -11.60
N ASP A 104 -9.75 14.06 -11.91
CA ASP A 104 -9.46 15.18 -12.81
C ASP A 104 -8.65 16.29 -12.11
N ASN A 105 -8.65 16.32 -10.77
CA ASN A 105 -7.93 17.31 -9.97
C ASN A 105 -7.19 16.65 -8.79
N LEU A 106 -5.99 16.17 -9.07
CA LEU A 106 -5.15 15.48 -8.07
C LEU A 106 -4.77 16.41 -6.90
N ALA A 107 -4.47 17.68 -7.16
CA ALA A 107 -4.11 18.65 -6.12
C ALA A 107 -5.25 18.85 -5.12
N GLU A 108 -6.48 18.98 -5.59
CA GLU A 108 -7.66 19.12 -4.75
C GLU A 108 -7.91 17.85 -3.92
N SER A 109 -7.75 16.68 -4.52
CA SER A 109 -7.91 15.39 -3.83
C SER A 109 -6.89 15.24 -2.70
N ILE A 110 -5.61 15.60 -2.93
CA ILE A 110 -4.56 15.64 -1.91
C ILE A 110 -4.94 16.58 -0.75
N LEU A 111 -5.34 17.81 -1.07
CA LEU A 111 -5.76 18.80 -0.07
C LEU A 111 -6.96 18.33 0.74
N LYS A 112 -7.91 17.66 0.09
CA LYS A 112 -9.10 17.10 0.74
C LYS A 112 -8.72 16.03 1.77
N ILE A 113 -7.84 15.08 1.41
CA ILE A 113 -7.36 14.05 2.32
C ILE A 113 -6.65 14.68 3.53
N LYS A 114 -5.78 15.67 3.29
CA LYS A 114 -5.07 16.40 4.36
C LYS A 114 -6.02 17.14 5.30
N LYS A 115 -7.05 17.80 4.79
CA LYS A 115 -8.06 18.50 5.61
C LYS A 115 -8.82 17.55 6.55
N LEU A 116 -8.91 16.27 6.20
CA LEU A 116 -9.51 15.21 7.02
C LEU A 116 -8.50 14.61 8.03
N ASN A 117 -7.30 15.19 8.15
CA ASN A 117 -6.21 14.72 9.01
C ASN A 117 -5.80 13.26 8.70
N LYS A 118 -5.83 12.87 7.42
CA LYS A 118 -5.38 11.56 6.96
C LYS A 118 -4.06 11.68 6.22
N LYS A 119 -3.25 10.61 6.27
CA LYS A 119 -2.05 10.50 5.45
C LYS A 119 -2.44 10.32 3.98
N VAL A 120 -1.66 10.93 3.10
CA VAL A 120 -1.88 10.91 1.65
C VAL A 120 -0.94 9.93 1.00
N GLY A 121 -1.50 8.93 0.30
CA GLY A 121 -0.77 8.06 -0.62
C GLY A 121 -1.11 8.38 -2.08
N LEU A 122 -0.12 8.26 -2.97
CA LEU A 122 -0.34 8.27 -4.41
C LEU A 122 0.12 6.94 -5.01
N SER A 123 -0.78 6.28 -5.74
CA SER A 123 -0.51 5.00 -6.39
C SER A 123 -0.22 5.18 -7.88
N LEU A 124 0.80 4.49 -8.38
CA LEU A 124 1.18 4.50 -9.79
C LEU A 124 0.98 3.12 -10.41
N ASN A 125 0.15 3.03 -11.44
CA ASN A 125 0.01 1.82 -12.26
C ASN A 125 1.34 1.44 -12.94
N PRO A 126 1.54 0.17 -13.34
CA PRO A 126 2.77 -0.25 -14.01
C PRO A 126 3.14 0.62 -15.22
N GLY A 127 2.16 1.05 -16.02
CA GLY A 127 2.35 1.91 -17.19
C GLY A 127 2.53 3.41 -16.89
N THR A 128 2.19 3.88 -15.68
CA THR A 128 2.21 5.30 -15.33
C THR A 128 3.62 5.74 -14.90
N LYS A 129 4.14 6.81 -15.50
CA LYS A 129 5.45 7.36 -15.16
C LYS A 129 5.41 8.13 -13.85
N ILE A 130 6.55 8.19 -13.13
CA ILE A 130 6.67 8.92 -11.87
C ILE A 130 6.50 10.44 -12.05
N ASP A 131 6.71 10.97 -13.26
CA ASP A 131 6.63 12.40 -13.57
C ASP A 131 5.29 13.02 -13.16
N VAL A 132 4.21 12.23 -13.22
CA VAL A 132 2.85 12.72 -12.88
C VAL A 132 2.70 13.11 -11.41
N ILE A 133 3.57 12.60 -10.53
CA ILE A 133 3.51 12.87 -9.09
C ILE A 133 4.68 13.70 -8.56
N LEU A 134 5.73 13.97 -9.35
CA LEU A 134 6.96 14.62 -8.87
C LEU A 134 6.69 15.96 -8.15
N LYS A 135 5.77 16.77 -8.65
CA LYS A 135 5.41 18.06 -8.06
C LYS A 135 4.61 17.98 -6.76
N PHE A 136 4.22 16.77 -6.35
CA PHE A 136 3.43 16.52 -5.13
C PHE A 136 4.19 15.78 -4.05
N LEU A 137 5.44 15.35 -4.31
CA LEU A 137 6.21 14.50 -3.38
C LEU A 137 6.46 15.14 -2.01
N ASP A 138 6.46 16.46 -1.93
CA ASP A 138 6.57 17.23 -0.68
C ASP A 138 5.24 17.35 0.09
N GLN A 139 4.15 16.96 -0.53
CA GLN A 139 2.79 17.08 -0.01
C GLN A 139 2.17 15.74 0.41
N ILE A 140 2.87 14.64 0.20
CA ILE A 140 2.35 13.29 0.41
C ILE A 140 3.20 12.52 1.42
N ASP A 141 2.62 11.47 2.00
CA ASP A 141 3.24 10.64 3.01
C ASP A 141 3.73 9.30 2.45
N LEU A 142 3.17 8.87 1.29
CA LEU A 142 3.40 7.55 0.72
C LEU A 142 3.29 7.58 -0.81
N VAL A 143 4.19 6.84 -1.47
CA VAL A 143 4.05 6.47 -2.89
C VAL A 143 3.91 4.96 -2.98
N LEU A 144 2.78 4.50 -3.53
CA LEU A 144 2.51 3.10 -3.81
C LEU A 144 2.86 2.78 -5.28
N ILE A 145 3.75 1.83 -5.49
CA ILE A 145 4.09 1.32 -6.82
C ILE A 145 3.35 0.00 -7.05
N MET A 146 2.44 0.00 -8.02
CA MET A 146 1.78 -1.23 -8.46
C MET A 146 2.75 -2.09 -9.24
N SER A 147 2.95 -3.32 -8.81
CA SER A 147 3.78 -4.33 -9.49
C SER A 147 2.95 -5.39 -10.24
N VAL A 148 1.66 -5.11 -10.37
CA VAL A 148 0.70 -5.81 -11.23
C VAL A 148 -0.30 -4.79 -11.78
N ASN A 149 -1.08 -5.13 -12.79
CA ASN A 149 -2.24 -4.32 -13.13
C ASN A 149 -3.30 -4.46 -12.02
N PRO A 150 -3.79 -3.35 -11.43
CA PRO A 150 -4.74 -3.43 -10.32
C PRO A 150 -6.04 -4.13 -10.70
N GLY A 151 -6.70 -4.77 -9.73
CA GLY A 151 -8.00 -5.41 -9.92
C GLY A 151 -8.14 -6.81 -9.32
N PHE A 152 -7.10 -7.64 -9.33
CA PHE A 152 -7.17 -9.02 -8.83
C PHE A 152 -5.92 -9.40 -8.03
N GLY A 153 -6.11 -10.20 -6.97
CA GLY A 153 -5.00 -10.81 -6.25
C GLY A 153 -4.34 -11.98 -7.00
N GLY A 154 -3.15 -12.40 -6.54
CA GLY A 154 -2.46 -13.58 -7.04
C GLY A 154 -1.81 -13.44 -8.43
N GLN A 155 -1.65 -12.22 -8.94
CA GLN A 155 -0.99 -11.95 -10.21
C GLN A 155 0.54 -12.06 -10.08
N LYS A 156 1.20 -12.27 -11.22
CA LYS A 156 2.66 -12.36 -11.29
C LYS A 156 3.30 -10.97 -11.17
N PHE A 157 4.28 -10.85 -10.29
CA PHE A 157 5.08 -9.66 -10.09
C PHE A 157 5.77 -9.18 -11.38
N MET A 158 5.76 -7.89 -11.62
CA MET A 158 6.36 -7.21 -12.77
C MET A 158 7.68 -6.53 -12.33
N PRO A 159 8.86 -7.14 -12.55
CA PRO A 159 10.13 -6.65 -11.99
C PRO A 159 10.58 -5.30 -12.58
N GLU A 160 10.11 -4.93 -13.77
CA GLU A 160 10.44 -3.66 -14.41
C GLU A 160 10.01 -2.43 -13.60
N VAL A 161 8.98 -2.55 -12.75
CA VAL A 161 8.53 -1.44 -11.90
C VAL A 161 9.53 -1.06 -10.82
N LEU A 162 10.50 -1.96 -10.51
CA LEU A 162 11.56 -1.66 -9.55
C LEU A 162 12.43 -0.48 -9.97
N THR A 163 12.46 -0.13 -11.26
CA THR A 163 13.11 1.11 -11.73
C THR A 163 12.46 2.33 -11.10
N LYS A 164 11.13 2.40 -11.05
CA LYS A 164 10.41 3.51 -10.39
C LYS A 164 10.72 3.60 -8.90
N VAL A 165 10.82 2.45 -8.22
CA VAL A 165 11.20 2.40 -6.80
C VAL A 165 12.59 2.99 -6.59
N LYS A 166 13.57 2.63 -7.44
CA LYS A 166 14.94 3.17 -7.38
C LYS A 166 14.97 4.67 -7.66
N ASP A 167 14.24 5.14 -8.68
CA ASP A 167 14.20 6.55 -9.05
C ASP A 167 13.60 7.39 -7.92
N LEU A 168 12.50 6.94 -7.32
CA LEU A 168 11.88 7.59 -6.16
C LEU A 168 12.79 7.57 -4.93
N THR A 169 13.54 6.49 -4.72
CA THR A 169 14.52 6.41 -3.63
C THR A 169 15.63 7.44 -3.83
N ALA A 170 16.17 7.53 -5.03
CA ALA A 170 17.21 8.51 -5.37
C ALA A 170 16.72 9.97 -5.19
N ILE A 171 15.50 10.28 -5.65
CA ILE A 171 14.89 11.60 -5.48
C ILE A 171 14.68 11.92 -4.00
N LYS A 172 14.20 10.94 -3.23
CA LYS A 172 13.95 11.08 -1.80
C LYS A 172 15.24 11.37 -1.02
N GLU A 173 16.32 10.66 -1.33
CA GLU A 173 17.63 10.84 -0.71
C GLU A 173 18.25 12.18 -1.10
N ASP A 174 18.28 12.51 -2.39
CA ASP A 174 18.83 13.77 -2.92
C ASP A 174 18.16 15.01 -2.32
N LYS A 175 16.84 14.97 -2.17
CA LYS A 175 16.05 16.11 -1.67
C LYS A 175 15.71 16.05 -0.17
N GLY A 176 16.15 15.02 0.57
CA GLY A 176 15.84 14.84 1.99
C GLY A 176 14.35 14.69 2.28
N MET A 177 13.57 14.12 1.35
CA MET A 177 12.13 13.93 1.50
C MET A 177 11.78 12.78 2.44
N LYS A 178 10.54 12.78 2.99
CA LYS A 178 10.17 11.84 4.07
C LYS A 178 9.04 10.88 3.74
N PHE A 179 8.55 10.85 2.50
CA PHE A 179 7.50 9.90 2.12
C PHE A 179 7.98 8.45 2.19
N ASP A 180 7.08 7.52 2.41
CA ASP A 180 7.34 6.08 2.34
C ASP A 180 7.16 5.57 0.91
N ILE A 181 7.87 4.48 0.57
CA ILE A 181 7.73 3.80 -0.73
C ILE A 181 7.16 2.42 -0.46
N GLU A 182 5.95 2.24 -0.93
CA GLU A 182 5.21 1.00 -0.84
C GLU A 182 5.17 0.30 -2.19
N ILE A 183 5.13 -1.03 -2.18
CA ILE A 183 4.98 -1.83 -3.39
C ILE A 183 3.88 -2.87 -3.19
N ASP A 184 2.97 -2.97 -4.17
CA ASP A 184 1.85 -3.89 -4.16
C ASP A 184 1.71 -4.65 -5.48
N GLY A 185 1.52 -5.95 -5.35
CA GLY A 185 1.24 -6.87 -6.44
C GLY A 185 2.22 -8.03 -6.57
N GLY A 186 1.76 -9.24 -6.27
CA GLY A 186 2.52 -10.47 -6.44
C GLY A 186 3.79 -10.57 -5.57
N ILE A 187 3.83 -9.85 -4.45
CA ILE A 187 4.97 -9.87 -3.52
C ILE A 187 5.04 -11.21 -2.80
N ASN A 188 6.21 -11.84 -2.87
CA ASN A 188 6.54 -13.13 -2.26
C ASN A 188 7.94 -13.11 -1.61
N PHE A 189 8.38 -14.24 -1.04
CA PHE A 189 9.66 -14.33 -0.31
C PHE A 189 10.91 -14.10 -1.18
N GLU A 190 10.81 -14.28 -2.48
CA GLU A 190 11.92 -14.09 -3.42
C GLU A 190 12.01 -12.62 -3.86
N ASN A 191 10.90 -12.05 -4.36
CA ASN A 191 10.92 -10.71 -4.94
C ASN A 191 10.86 -9.60 -3.89
N SER A 192 10.41 -9.88 -2.65
CA SER A 192 10.48 -8.93 -1.53
C SER A 192 11.88 -8.39 -1.31
N LYS A 193 12.91 -9.24 -1.40
CA LYS A 193 14.32 -8.84 -1.27
C LYS A 193 14.74 -7.85 -2.35
N ALA A 194 14.32 -8.08 -3.59
CA ALA A 194 14.59 -7.16 -4.70
C ALA A 194 13.89 -5.82 -4.52
N ALA A 195 12.65 -5.82 -4.03
CA ALA A 195 11.88 -4.62 -3.72
C ALA A 195 12.53 -3.79 -2.60
N ILE A 196 12.92 -4.44 -1.50
CA ILE A 196 13.65 -3.81 -0.38
C ILE A 196 14.98 -3.21 -0.86
N LYS A 197 15.75 -3.97 -1.65
CA LYS A 197 17.01 -3.49 -2.21
C LYS A 197 16.83 -2.30 -3.15
N ALA A 198 15.70 -2.21 -3.83
CA ALA A 198 15.36 -1.06 -4.68
C ALA A 198 14.97 0.18 -3.87
N GLY A 199 14.61 0.03 -2.58
CA GLY A 199 14.28 1.11 -1.67
C GLY A 199 12.84 1.11 -1.13
N ALA A 200 12.03 0.09 -1.47
CA ALA A 200 10.72 -0.07 -0.85
C ALA A 200 10.87 -0.36 0.65
N ASN A 201 10.09 0.31 1.48
CA ASN A 201 10.08 0.12 2.92
C ASN A 201 8.73 -0.37 3.47
N ILE A 202 7.70 -0.44 2.62
CA ILE A 202 6.41 -1.07 2.91
C ILE A 202 6.13 -2.11 1.82
N LEU A 203 5.82 -3.33 2.23
CA LEU A 203 5.49 -4.44 1.34
C LEU A 203 4.04 -4.85 1.53
N VAL A 204 3.24 -4.71 0.48
CA VAL A 204 1.88 -5.27 0.44
C VAL A 204 1.95 -6.69 -0.09
N SER A 205 1.40 -7.63 0.66
CA SER A 205 1.33 -9.03 0.24
C SER A 205 0.03 -9.66 0.73
N GLY A 206 -0.66 -10.33 -0.17
CA GLY A 206 -1.90 -11.04 0.13
C GLY A 206 -1.69 -12.55 0.13
N THR A 207 -1.70 -13.16 -1.05
CA THR A 207 -1.65 -14.62 -1.24
C THR A 207 -0.52 -15.27 -0.45
N THR A 208 0.68 -14.71 -0.48
CA THR A 208 1.84 -15.25 0.23
C THR A 208 1.61 -15.28 1.74
N ILE A 209 0.99 -14.24 2.32
CA ILE A 209 0.73 -14.19 3.77
C ILE A 209 -0.34 -15.22 4.17
N PHE A 210 -1.43 -15.32 3.41
CA PHE A 210 -2.58 -16.13 3.81
C PHE A 210 -2.49 -17.60 3.39
N LYS A 211 -1.71 -17.94 2.35
CA LYS A 211 -1.73 -19.30 1.75
C LYS A 211 -0.42 -20.07 1.85
N ASP A 212 0.74 -19.38 1.76
CA ASP A 212 2.02 -20.06 1.78
C ASP A 212 2.33 -20.64 3.18
N ASN A 213 3.20 -21.63 3.23
CA ASN A 213 3.53 -22.34 4.48
C ASN A 213 2.29 -22.81 5.26
N ASN A 214 1.28 -23.33 4.55
CA ASN A 214 -0.01 -23.79 5.13
C ASN A 214 -0.75 -22.69 5.90
N GLY A 215 -0.60 -21.44 5.50
CA GLY A 215 -1.26 -20.28 6.14
C GLY A 215 -0.64 -19.88 7.49
N ASP A 216 0.64 -20.20 7.72
CA ASP A 216 1.37 -19.69 8.89
C ASP A 216 1.69 -18.20 8.70
N ILE A 217 0.72 -17.36 9.06
CA ILE A 217 0.77 -15.90 8.87
C ILE A 217 2.00 -15.28 9.54
N LYS A 218 2.31 -15.70 10.77
CA LYS A 218 3.46 -15.15 11.51
C LYS A 218 4.77 -15.41 10.79
N ARG A 219 5.00 -16.66 10.43
CA ARG A 219 6.19 -17.08 9.68
C ARG A 219 6.27 -16.36 8.33
N ASN A 220 5.15 -16.21 7.62
CA ASN A 220 5.11 -15.56 6.32
C ASN A 220 5.47 -14.08 6.42
N ILE A 221 4.97 -13.35 7.43
CA ILE A 221 5.34 -11.97 7.72
C ILE A 221 6.85 -11.85 8.04
N GLU A 222 7.39 -12.74 8.87
CA GLU A 222 8.82 -12.75 9.23
C GLU A 222 9.71 -13.00 7.99
N LEU A 223 9.34 -13.94 7.13
CA LEU A 223 10.09 -14.25 5.90
C LEU A 223 10.05 -13.09 4.89
N LEU A 224 8.92 -12.42 4.71
CA LEU A 224 8.81 -11.25 3.83
C LEU A 224 9.66 -10.08 4.31
N ARG A 225 9.83 -9.92 5.63
CA ARG A 225 10.63 -8.85 6.24
C ARG A 225 12.13 -9.14 6.20
N SER A 226 12.53 -10.39 5.99
CA SER A 226 13.93 -10.80 5.97
C SER A 226 14.64 -10.24 4.73
N LYS A 227 15.81 -9.60 4.97
CA LYS A 227 16.67 -9.04 3.92
C LYS A 227 17.47 -10.12 3.18
#